data_09763e3b00f2c166bdcbe6a1a8ce8ae3
#
_entry.id   09763e3b00f2c166bdcbe6a1a8ce8ae3
#
_cell.length_a   1.000
_cell.length_b   1.000
_cell.length_c   1.000
_cell.angle_alpha   90.00
_cell.angle_beta   90.00
_cell.angle_gamma   90.00
#
_symmetry.space_group_name_H-M   'P 1'
#
loop_
_entity.id
_entity.type
_entity.pdbx_description
1 polymer ?
#
loop_
_entity_poly.entity_id
_entity_poly.type
_entity_poly.pdbx_seq_one_letter_code
_entity_poly.pdbx_strand_id
1 'polypeptide(L)'
;MPVPHAAFAHDDDSPARLEALAGLSQRLLDRCRAAGASQAEVSCSEDAGLNVNVRMGEVETVESTRDRGIAVTVYFGTRKGSARTADLREDSLAATVDQACAIARFTEDDPASGLADADLMARPGADGRFAEFDGWHPWALDADVAVDLALACEVAGRDSDARIRNSDGASVSTSRSLGVYANSHGFIGAERGTHHSVGCALIAGEGERMQRDGWYSIALAPGDLEPAQAIGRRAAQRALARMDPRPIPTGTYPVLFQAEIARSLIGHLLGAISGGALYRRASFLLDSVGTPLFPDWFSIRERPFLMRGFQSSAFDAEGVATRESPIVEAGVLQRYVLGSYSARKLGLQTTGNAGGVHNLEIASNAGDLDAMVRGMGRGLLVTELMGQGVN
;
A
#
# COMPACT_ATOMS: atom_id res chain seq x y z
N MET A 1 -3.27 -27.61 -8.53
CA MET A 1 -3.87 -28.09 -7.26
C MET A 1 -4.36 -26.85 -6.54
N PRO A 2 -5.50 -26.88 -5.83
CA PRO A 2 -5.83 -25.80 -4.91
C PRO A 2 -4.70 -25.68 -3.88
N VAL A 3 -4.40 -24.47 -3.44
CA VAL A 3 -3.42 -24.21 -2.37
C VAL A 3 -3.81 -25.07 -1.17
N PRO A 4 -2.92 -25.92 -0.62
CA PRO A 4 -3.28 -26.76 0.50
C PRO A 4 -3.69 -25.88 1.69
N HIS A 5 -4.94 -25.98 2.10
CA HIS A 5 -5.41 -25.43 3.38
C HIS A 5 -4.86 -26.31 4.51
N ALA A 6 -3.57 -26.22 4.76
CA ALA A 6 -3.04 -26.73 6.03
C ALA A 6 -3.48 -25.75 7.11
N ALA A 7 -4.60 -26.05 7.74
CA ALA A 7 -5.06 -25.38 8.94
C ALA A 7 -4.09 -25.70 10.09
N PHE A 8 -3.01 -24.97 10.18
CA PHE A 8 -2.26 -24.88 11.43
C PHE A 8 -2.90 -23.75 12.24
N ALA A 9 -3.80 -24.14 13.14
CA ALA A 9 -4.23 -23.30 14.23
C ALA A 9 -3.00 -23.02 15.12
N HIS A 10 -2.20 -22.03 14.75
CA HIS A 10 -1.38 -21.35 15.74
C HIS A 10 -2.35 -20.50 16.55
N ASP A 11 -2.30 -20.61 17.87
CA ASP A 11 -3.01 -19.66 18.73
C ASP A 11 -2.69 -18.26 18.23
N ASP A 12 -3.73 -17.50 17.87
CA ASP A 12 -3.57 -16.11 17.39
C ASP A 12 -3.16 -15.23 18.59
N ASP A 13 -1.87 -15.00 18.76
CA ASP A 13 -1.31 -14.15 19.81
C ASP A 13 -1.41 -12.63 19.48
N SER A 14 -1.92 -12.28 18.31
CA SER A 14 -1.96 -10.89 17.85
C SER A 14 -2.75 -9.95 18.77
N PRO A 15 -3.89 -10.33 19.39
CA PRO A 15 -4.57 -9.44 20.32
C PRO A 15 -3.72 -9.08 21.56
N ALA A 16 -3.05 -10.06 22.15
CA ALA A 16 -2.18 -9.82 23.31
C ALA A 16 -0.95 -8.97 22.95
N ARG A 17 -0.41 -9.15 21.75
CA ARG A 17 0.71 -8.34 21.24
C ARG A 17 0.28 -6.90 20.97
N LEU A 18 -0.89 -6.68 20.35
CA LEU A 18 -1.44 -5.35 20.15
C LEU A 18 -1.70 -4.64 21.47
N GLU A 19 -2.22 -5.33 22.48
CA GLU A 19 -2.39 -4.78 23.83
C GLU A 19 -1.05 -4.39 24.46
N ALA A 20 -0.01 -5.22 24.31
CA ALA A 20 1.33 -4.91 24.78
C ALA A 20 1.94 -3.68 24.08
N LEU A 21 1.74 -3.54 22.75
CA LEU A 21 2.17 -2.38 21.97
C LEU A 21 1.39 -1.12 22.37
N ALA A 22 0.08 -1.22 22.62
CA ALA A 22 -0.74 -0.11 23.10
C ALA A 22 -0.28 0.36 24.49
N GLY A 23 0.00 -0.57 25.41
CA GLY A 23 0.56 -0.26 26.72
C GLY A 23 1.96 0.38 26.63
N LEU A 24 2.81 -0.07 25.71
CA LEU A 24 4.11 0.56 25.44
C LEU A 24 3.93 1.99 24.92
N SER A 25 3.04 2.19 23.94
CA SER A 25 2.76 3.51 23.37
C SER A 25 2.28 4.50 24.43
N GLN A 26 1.41 4.06 25.36
CA GLN A 26 0.95 4.89 26.48
C GLN A 26 2.10 5.29 27.41
N ARG A 27 2.97 4.36 27.79
CA ARG A 27 4.15 4.65 28.64
C ARG A 27 5.09 5.67 27.97
N LEU A 28 5.30 5.55 26.65
CA LEU A 28 6.13 6.50 25.91
C LEU A 28 5.49 7.89 25.84
N LEU A 29 4.18 7.99 25.64
CA LEU A 29 3.44 9.26 25.70
C LEU A 29 3.55 9.92 27.08
N ASP A 30 3.43 9.15 28.17
CA ASP A 30 3.59 9.66 29.54
C ASP A 30 5.00 10.17 29.78
N ARG A 31 6.02 9.49 29.23
CA ARG A 31 7.41 9.94 29.28
C ARG A 31 7.63 11.25 28.50
N CYS A 32 7.05 11.35 27.30
CA CYS A 32 7.09 12.60 26.50
C CYS A 32 6.47 13.77 27.26
N ARG A 33 5.33 13.54 27.92
CA ARG A 33 4.67 14.53 28.78
C ARG A 33 5.54 14.94 29.96
N ALA A 34 6.17 13.97 30.64
CA ALA A 34 7.11 14.23 31.75
C ALA A 34 8.35 15.03 31.31
N ALA A 35 8.80 14.85 30.06
CA ALA A 35 9.89 15.62 29.46
C ALA A 35 9.47 17.05 29.02
N GLY A 36 8.19 17.42 29.21
CA GLY A 36 7.64 18.75 28.95
C GLY A 36 7.14 18.96 27.52
N ALA A 37 6.94 17.91 26.73
CA ALA A 37 6.32 18.03 25.41
C ALA A 37 4.86 18.53 25.54
N SER A 38 4.49 19.51 24.71
CA SER A 38 3.11 20.03 24.65
C SER A 38 2.16 19.05 23.97
N GLN A 39 2.66 18.31 22.97
CA GLN A 39 1.97 17.23 22.27
C GLN A 39 2.98 16.12 21.94
N ALA A 40 2.49 14.90 21.80
CA ALA A 40 3.29 13.77 21.37
C ALA A 40 2.45 12.73 20.62
N GLU A 41 3.12 11.98 19.75
CA GLU A 41 2.58 10.79 19.08
C GLU A 41 3.60 9.67 19.08
N VAL A 42 3.11 8.45 19.12
CA VAL A 42 3.91 7.23 19.12
C VAL A 42 3.32 6.24 18.12
N SER A 43 4.16 5.68 17.27
CA SER A 43 3.80 4.56 16.41
C SER A 43 4.66 3.36 16.76
N CYS A 44 4.03 2.21 17.00
CA CYS A 44 4.70 0.93 17.24
C CYS A 44 4.26 -0.05 16.15
N SER A 45 5.21 -0.77 15.54
CA SER A 45 4.92 -1.83 14.57
C SER A 45 5.70 -3.10 14.87
N GLU A 46 5.12 -4.23 14.47
CA GLU A 46 5.78 -5.52 14.40
C GLU A 46 5.38 -6.20 13.09
N ASP A 47 6.38 -6.55 12.31
CA ASP A 47 6.22 -7.18 11.01
C ASP A 47 6.93 -8.53 10.98
N ALA A 48 6.32 -9.53 10.35
CA ALA A 48 6.95 -10.81 10.11
C ALA A 48 6.56 -11.35 8.74
N GLY A 49 7.51 -11.95 8.03
CA GLY A 49 7.28 -12.44 6.69
C GLY A 49 8.22 -13.56 6.28
N LEU A 50 7.83 -14.24 5.21
CA LEU A 50 8.64 -15.18 4.47
C LEU A 50 8.57 -14.80 2.99
N ASN A 51 9.72 -14.75 2.33
CA ASN A 51 9.83 -14.57 0.90
C ASN A 51 10.73 -15.66 0.31
N VAL A 52 10.25 -16.32 -0.71
CA VAL A 52 10.98 -17.36 -1.44
C VAL A 52 11.04 -16.97 -2.91
N ASN A 53 12.24 -17.06 -3.49
CA ASN A 53 12.45 -16.89 -4.92
C ASN A 53 13.12 -18.14 -5.48
N VAL A 54 12.60 -18.61 -6.61
CA VAL A 54 13.18 -19.69 -7.39
C VAL A 54 13.48 -19.21 -8.79
N ARG A 55 14.48 -19.77 -9.43
CA ARG A 55 14.81 -19.47 -10.81
C ARG A 55 15.43 -20.66 -11.52
N MET A 56 14.94 -20.96 -12.73
CA MET A 56 15.40 -22.07 -13.56
C MET A 56 15.35 -23.45 -12.87
N GLY A 57 14.36 -23.60 -11.94
CA GLY A 57 14.16 -24.84 -11.20
C GLY A 57 14.99 -24.95 -9.92
N GLU A 58 15.75 -23.94 -9.55
CA GLU A 58 16.57 -23.91 -8.34
C GLU A 58 16.14 -22.79 -7.40
N VAL A 59 16.36 -22.97 -6.12
CA VAL A 59 16.10 -21.94 -5.08
C VAL A 59 17.18 -20.88 -5.15
N GLU A 60 16.81 -19.62 -5.38
CA GLU A 60 17.74 -18.48 -5.30
C GLU A 60 17.81 -17.90 -3.89
N THR A 61 16.67 -17.64 -3.28
CA THR A 61 16.62 -17.03 -1.94
C THR A 61 15.47 -17.58 -1.11
N VAL A 62 15.72 -17.70 0.20
CA VAL A 62 14.70 -17.90 1.22
C VAL A 62 14.98 -16.89 2.33
N GLU A 63 14.09 -15.93 2.50
CA GLU A 63 14.24 -14.85 3.46
C GLU A 63 13.10 -14.89 4.47
N SER A 64 13.44 -14.97 5.75
CA SER A 64 12.49 -14.80 6.85
C SER A 64 12.81 -13.49 7.56
N THR A 65 11.82 -12.59 7.61
CA THR A 65 11.96 -11.28 8.24
C THR A 65 11.17 -11.21 9.54
N ARG A 66 11.72 -10.50 10.51
CA ARG A 66 11.03 -10.10 11.73
C ARG A 66 11.54 -8.72 12.12
N ASP A 67 10.73 -7.74 11.88
CA ASP A 67 11.07 -6.34 12.14
C ASP A 67 10.17 -5.77 13.23
N ARG A 68 10.72 -4.76 13.92
CA ARG A 68 10.00 -3.96 14.90
C ARG A 68 10.36 -2.50 14.68
N GLY A 69 9.38 -1.63 14.86
CA GLY A 69 9.59 -0.21 14.76
C GLY A 69 8.87 0.55 15.87
N ILE A 70 9.58 1.46 16.52
CA ILE A 70 9.00 2.42 17.45
C ILE A 70 9.43 3.79 16.97
N ALA A 71 8.47 4.65 16.68
CA ALA A 71 8.70 6.03 16.33
C ALA A 71 8.02 6.93 17.36
N VAL A 72 8.76 7.89 17.87
CA VAL A 72 8.29 8.91 18.80
C VAL A 72 8.43 10.26 18.16
N THR A 73 7.34 11.01 18.11
CA THR A 73 7.34 12.41 17.69
C THR A 73 6.82 13.27 18.83
N VAL A 74 7.52 14.36 19.11
CA VAL A 74 7.14 15.32 20.14
C VAL A 74 7.05 16.73 19.57
N TYR A 75 6.24 17.54 20.22
CA TYR A 75 6.07 18.95 19.89
C TYR A 75 6.29 19.80 21.15
N PHE A 76 7.05 20.88 20.99
CA PHE A 76 7.18 21.97 21.98
C PHE A 76 6.62 23.23 21.35
N GLY A 77 5.33 23.50 21.58
CA GLY A 77 4.57 24.46 20.77
C GLY A 77 4.46 23.95 19.33
N THR A 78 5.03 24.67 18.38
CA THR A 78 5.04 24.33 16.95
C THR A 78 6.38 23.72 16.47
N ARG A 79 7.32 23.47 17.38
CA ARG A 79 8.61 22.85 17.09
C ARG A 79 8.50 21.33 17.20
N LYS A 80 8.85 20.63 16.13
CA LYS A 80 8.72 19.18 16.00
C LYS A 80 10.07 18.48 16.09
N GLY A 81 10.14 17.36 16.81
CA GLY A 81 11.27 16.45 16.80
C GLY A 81 10.80 15.00 16.77
N SER A 82 11.52 14.15 16.03
CA SER A 82 11.18 12.73 15.90
C SER A 82 12.43 11.87 16.03
N ALA A 83 12.29 10.71 16.67
CA ALA A 83 13.32 9.70 16.77
C ALA A 83 12.71 8.30 16.66
N ARG A 84 13.52 7.31 16.30
CA ARG A 84 13.08 5.92 16.06
C ARG A 84 14.05 4.94 16.70
N THR A 85 13.51 3.78 17.11
CA THR A 85 14.31 2.63 17.56
C THR A 85 13.60 1.32 17.17
N ALA A 86 14.37 0.24 17.05
CA ALA A 86 13.87 -1.14 17.00
C ALA A 86 14.09 -1.88 18.32
N ASP A 87 14.75 -1.23 19.31
CA ASP A 87 15.15 -1.83 20.57
C ASP A 87 14.13 -1.51 21.66
N LEU A 88 13.53 -2.54 22.23
CA LEU A 88 12.51 -2.44 23.29
C LEU A 88 13.08 -2.31 24.70
N ARG A 89 14.42 -2.30 24.88
CA ARG A 89 15.00 -2.09 26.18
C ARG A 89 14.67 -0.70 26.71
N GLU A 90 14.40 -0.62 27.99
CA GLU A 90 13.94 0.61 28.64
C GLU A 90 14.90 1.80 28.43
N ASP A 91 16.22 1.53 28.48
CA ASP A 91 17.23 2.57 28.24
C ASP A 91 17.19 3.09 26.79
N SER A 92 16.97 2.21 25.82
CA SER A 92 16.87 2.58 24.41
C SER A 92 15.58 3.38 24.11
N LEU A 93 14.49 2.97 24.74
CA LEU A 93 13.21 3.72 24.67
C LEU A 93 13.34 5.10 25.29
N ALA A 94 14.00 5.19 26.47
CA ALA A 94 14.29 6.46 27.13
C ALA A 94 15.12 7.39 26.23
N ALA A 95 16.23 6.86 25.71
CA ALA A 95 17.12 7.62 24.82
C ALA A 95 16.40 8.10 23.56
N THR A 96 15.45 7.33 23.03
CA THR A 96 14.65 7.70 21.87
C THR A 96 13.75 8.90 22.18
N VAL A 97 13.09 8.92 23.33
CA VAL A 97 12.28 10.07 23.77
C VAL A 97 13.16 11.30 23.97
N ASP A 98 14.30 11.14 24.67
CA ASP A 98 15.24 12.23 24.93
C ASP A 98 15.80 12.83 23.64
N GLN A 99 16.10 11.98 22.65
CA GLN A 99 16.56 12.40 21.33
C GLN A 99 15.48 13.19 20.58
N ALA A 100 14.23 12.70 20.55
CA ALA A 100 13.12 13.40 19.93
C ALA A 100 12.91 14.79 20.58
N CYS A 101 12.96 14.87 21.91
CA CYS A 101 12.87 16.12 22.66
C CYS A 101 14.03 17.06 22.37
N ALA A 102 15.26 16.55 22.28
CA ALA A 102 16.43 17.35 21.94
C ALA A 102 16.28 17.98 20.54
N ILE A 103 15.89 17.14 19.54
CA ILE A 103 15.65 17.63 18.17
C ILE A 103 14.58 18.73 18.17
N ALA A 104 13.43 18.52 18.81
CA ALA A 104 12.35 19.50 18.84
C ALA A 104 12.76 20.85 19.45
N ARG A 105 13.64 20.85 20.46
CA ARG A 105 14.12 22.09 21.09
C ARG A 105 15.01 22.93 20.18
N PHE A 106 15.67 22.33 19.19
CA PHE A 106 16.55 23.00 18.23
C PHE A 106 15.91 23.24 16.86
N THR A 107 14.71 22.69 16.62
CA THR A 107 13.98 22.92 15.38
C THR A 107 13.30 24.28 15.40
N GLU A 108 13.20 24.93 14.25
CA GLU A 108 12.46 26.19 14.10
C GLU A 108 10.95 25.99 14.27
N ASP A 109 10.28 27.06 14.68
CA ASP A 109 8.83 27.09 14.78
C ASP A 109 8.17 26.98 13.40
N ASP A 110 7.26 26.02 13.23
CA ASP A 110 6.40 25.89 12.06
C ASP A 110 4.93 25.88 12.47
N PRO A 111 4.18 26.96 12.20
CA PRO A 111 2.78 27.07 12.62
C PRO A 111 1.85 25.95 12.13
N ALA A 112 2.25 25.20 11.10
CA ALA A 112 1.50 24.05 10.62
C ALA A 112 1.79 22.74 11.37
N SER A 113 2.88 22.71 12.17
CA SER A 113 3.26 21.54 12.96
C SER A 113 2.33 21.32 14.16
N GLY A 114 2.11 20.08 14.51
CA GLY A 114 1.26 19.63 15.62
C GLY A 114 0.41 18.44 15.25
N LEU A 115 -0.19 17.81 16.24
CA LEU A 115 -1.16 16.73 16.04
C LEU A 115 -2.38 17.24 15.25
N ALA A 116 -3.09 16.33 14.60
CA ALA A 116 -4.41 16.63 14.06
C ALA A 116 -5.37 17.06 15.18
N ASP A 117 -6.40 17.83 14.84
CA ASP A 117 -7.33 18.38 15.83
C ASP A 117 -8.07 17.25 16.56
N ALA A 118 -8.21 17.35 17.88
CA ALA A 118 -8.71 16.26 18.72
C ALA A 118 -10.14 15.83 18.40
N ASP A 119 -10.97 16.73 17.91
CA ASP A 119 -12.36 16.47 17.51
C ASP A 119 -12.47 15.69 16.20
N LEU A 120 -11.40 15.61 15.42
CA LEU A 120 -11.30 14.84 14.17
C LEU A 120 -10.84 13.39 14.40
N MET A 121 -10.36 13.05 15.60
CA MET A 121 -9.92 11.69 15.91
C MET A 121 -11.04 10.68 15.71
N ALA A 122 -10.70 9.54 15.13
CA ALA A 122 -11.62 8.41 15.04
C ALA A 122 -12.05 7.95 16.43
N ARG A 123 -13.26 7.45 16.53
CA ARG A 123 -13.81 6.95 17.79
C ARG A 123 -14.10 5.47 17.68
N PRO A 124 -13.72 4.69 18.69
CA PRO A 124 -14.09 3.29 18.75
C PRO A 124 -15.62 3.12 18.85
N GLY A 125 -16.12 1.96 18.47
CA GLY A 125 -17.50 1.58 18.65
C GLY A 125 -17.91 1.47 20.12
N ALA A 126 -19.18 1.09 20.37
CA ALA A 126 -19.72 0.94 21.72
C ALA A 126 -19.00 -0.14 22.58
N ASP A 127 -18.33 -1.08 21.92
CA ASP A 127 -17.50 -2.12 22.52
C ASP A 127 -16.06 -1.67 22.84
N GLY A 128 -15.72 -0.41 22.58
CA GLY A 128 -14.40 0.16 22.80
C GLY A 128 -13.37 -0.23 21.73
N ARG A 129 -13.79 -0.82 20.60
CA ARG A 129 -12.92 -1.26 19.51
C ARG A 129 -13.21 -0.50 18.22
N PHE A 130 -12.19 -0.34 17.39
CA PHE A 130 -12.39 0.11 16.02
C PHE A 130 -12.92 -1.04 15.15
N ALA A 131 -13.64 -0.68 14.09
CA ALA A 131 -14.14 -1.66 13.13
C ALA A 131 -12.98 -2.43 12.47
N GLU A 132 -13.11 -3.74 12.39
CA GLU A 132 -12.21 -4.61 11.62
C GLU A 132 -12.83 -4.88 10.24
N PHE A 133 -12.00 -4.95 9.21
CA PHE A 133 -12.43 -5.10 7.81
C PHE A 133 -11.99 -6.44 7.19
N ASP A 134 -11.93 -7.49 8.00
CA ASP A 134 -11.55 -8.86 7.58
C ASP A 134 -10.17 -8.90 6.87
N GLY A 135 -9.18 -8.20 7.43
CA GLY A 135 -7.84 -8.09 6.88
C GLY A 135 -6.80 -9.04 7.49
N TRP A 136 -7.20 -9.93 8.43
CA TRP A 136 -6.28 -10.81 9.17
C TRP A 136 -6.49 -12.27 8.85
N HIS A 137 -5.64 -12.82 7.98
CA HIS A 137 -5.65 -14.22 7.53
C HIS A 137 -4.23 -14.79 7.51
N PRO A 138 -3.60 -15.03 8.67
CA PRO A 138 -2.22 -15.48 8.72
C PRO A 138 -2.06 -16.82 7.99
N TRP A 139 -1.05 -16.88 7.15
CA TRP A 139 -0.68 -18.09 6.42
C TRP A 139 0.49 -18.77 7.11
N ALA A 140 0.25 -19.96 7.67
CA ALA A 140 1.29 -20.80 8.25
C ALA A 140 2.09 -21.52 7.16
N LEU A 141 2.76 -20.72 6.33
CA LEU A 141 3.56 -21.19 5.20
C LEU A 141 4.99 -21.46 5.69
N ASP A 142 5.43 -22.71 5.61
CA ASP A 142 6.84 -23.02 5.77
C ASP A 142 7.65 -22.82 4.48
N ALA A 143 8.99 -22.79 4.62
CA ALA A 143 9.86 -22.50 3.50
C ALA A 143 9.80 -23.58 2.40
N ASP A 144 9.67 -24.84 2.76
CA ASP A 144 9.66 -25.95 1.79
C ASP A 144 8.39 -25.91 0.96
N VAL A 145 7.22 -25.67 1.58
CA VAL A 145 5.95 -25.50 0.87
C VAL A 145 5.96 -24.26 -0.03
N ALA A 146 6.58 -23.16 0.43
CA ALA A 146 6.73 -21.96 -0.37
C ALA A 146 7.63 -22.21 -1.61
N VAL A 147 8.71 -22.96 -1.45
CA VAL A 147 9.58 -23.39 -2.55
C VAL A 147 8.83 -24.23 -3.54
N ASP A 148 8.07 -25.24 -3.08
CA ASP A 148 7.28 -26.12 -3.95
C ASP A 148 6.24 -25.34 -4.77
N LEU A 149 5.57 -24.36 -4.14
CA LEU A 149 4.61 -23.50 -4.84
C LEU A 149 5.30 -22.60 -5.89
N ALA A 150 6.46 -22.03 -5.57
CA ALA A 150 7.21 -21.21 -6.51
C ALA A 150 7.73 -22.03 -7.69
N LEU A 151 8.29 -23.22 -7.44
CA LEU A 151 8.72 -24.16 -8.49
C LEU A 151 7.54 -24.59 -9.37
N ALA A 152 6.40 -24.95 -8.79
CA ALA A 152 5.20 -25.31 -9.55
C ALA A 152 4.70 -24.16 -10.42
N CYS A 153 4.83 -22.92 -9.95
CA CYS A 153 4.49 -21.73 -10.73
C CYS A 153 5.43 -21.58 -11.94
N GLU A 154 6.74 -21.61 -11.70
CA GLU A 154 7.76 -21.43 -12.74
C GLU A 154 7.71 -22.55 -13.79
N VAL A 155 7.66 -23.81 -13.37
CA VAL A 155 7.60 -25.00 -14.24
C VAL A 155 6.38 -24.94 -15.14
N ALA A 156 5.20 -24.65 -14.61
CA ALA A 156 3.97 -24.54 -15.38
C ALA A 156 4.03 -23.48 -16.49
N GLY A 157 4.77 -22.41 -16.24
CA GLY A 157 4.98 -21.38 -17.26
C GLY A 157 6.04 -21.79 -18.29
N ARG A 158 7.20 -22.30 -17.85
CA ARG A 158 8.30 -22.71 -18.73
C ARG A 158 7.89 -23.85 -19.66
N ASP A 159 7.14 -24.81 -19.17
CA ASP A 159 6.72 -25.98 -19.94
C ASP A 159 5.54 -25.71 -20.88
N SER A 160 4.93 -24.53 -20.80
CA SER A 160 3.75 -24.18 -21.60
C SER A 160 4.07 -23.97 -23.08
N ASP A 161 5.28 -23.54 -23.44
CA ASP A 161 5.70 -23.28 -24.82
C ASP A 161 7.24 -23.36 -24.94
N ALA A 162 7.72 -24.04 -25.97
CA ALA A 162 9.15 -24.22 -26.23
C ALA A 162 9.92 -22.92 -26.51
N ARG A 163 9.24 -21.82 -26.80
CA ARG A 163 9.83 -20.49 -26.98
C ARG A 163 10.13 -19.78 -25.66
N ILE A 164 9.60 -20.26 -24.53
CA ILE A 164 10.01 -19.80 -23.19
C ILE A 164 11.35 -20.45 -22.88
N ARG A 165 12.44 -19.69 -23.06
CA ARG A 165 13.81 -20.20 -22.99
C ARG A 165 14.50 -19.89 -21.66
N ASN A 166 14.00 -18.89 -20.93
CA ASN A 166 14.60 -18.47 -19.68
C ASN A 166 13.52 -18.01 -18.72
N SER A 167 13.91 -17.82 -17.48
CA SER A 167 13.06 -17.33 -16.40
C SER A 167 13.77 -16.23 -15.64
N ASP A 168 13.00 -15.25 -15.22
CA ASP A 168 13.43 -14.24 -14.22
C ASP A 168 13.01 -14.67 -12.81
N GLY A 169 12.38 -15.83 -12.75
CA GLY A 169 12.01 -16.50 -11.52
C GLY A 169 10.52 -16.48 -11.19
N ALA A 170 10.19 -17.26 -10.18
CA ALA A 170 8.90 -17.19 -9.50
C ALA A 170 9.11 -16.93 -8.01
N SER A 171 8.17 -16.23 -7.41
CA SER A 171 8.22 -15.87 -6.00
C SER A 171 6.94 -16.20 -5.26
N VAL A 172 7.09 -16.55 -4.00
CA VAL A 172 5.98 -16.68 -3.04
C VAL A 172 6.32 -15.86 -1.81
N SER A 173 5.42 -14.99 -1.40
CA SER A 173 5.61 -14.22 -0.18
C SER A 173 4.38 -14.23 0.71
N THR A 174 4.63 -14.18 2.01
CA THR A 174 3.61 -13.96 3.04
C THR A 174 4.13 -12.99 4.07
N SER A 175 3.28 -12.08 4.52
CA SER A 175 3.60 -11.16 5.60
C SER A 175 2.40 -10.95 6.51
N ARG A 176 2.70 -10.63 7.77
CA ARG A 176 1.75 -10.18 8.78
C ARG A 176 2.31 -8.95 9.47
N SER A 177 1.47 -7.98 9.72
CA SER A 177 1.81 -6.75 10.40
C SER A 177 0.85 -6.47 11.55
N LEU A 178 1.40 -5.94 12.64
CA LEU A 178 0.68 -5.39 13.78
C LEU A 178 1.13 -3.95 13.96
N GLY A 179 0.20 -3.04 14.11
CA GLY A 179 0.48 -1.63 14.28
C GLY A 179 -0.34 -1.00 15.39
N VAL A 180 0.25 -0.08 16.12
CA VAL A 180 -0.44 0.79 17.08
C VAL A 180 0.03 2.21 16.85
N TYR A 181 -0.92 3.11 16.66
CA TYR A 181 -0.71 4.55 16.71
C TYR A 181 -1.40 5.13 17.95
N ALA A 182 -0.70 5.98 18.68
CA ALA A 182 -1.23 6.65 19.85
C ALA A 182 -0.76 8.11 19.91
N ASN A 183 -1.57 9.00 20.45
CA ASN A 183 -1.22 10.39 20.63
C ASN A 183 -1.71 11.01 21.95
N SER A 184 -1.17 12.18 22.28
CA SER A 184 -1.45 12.87 23.55
C SER A 184 -2.87 13.46 23.66
N HIS A 185 -3.72 13.34 22.65
CA HIS A 185 -5.16 13.60 22.75
C HIS A 185 -5.93 12.43 23.38
N GLY A 186 -5.23 11.33 23.71
CA GLY A 186 -5.84 10.12 24.26
C GLY A 186 -6.30 9.11 23.20
N PHE A 187 -5.96 9.34 21.94
CA PHE A 187 -6.22 8.37 20.88
C PHE A 187 -5.24 7.20 20.96
N ILE A 188 -5.74 5.98 20.86
CA ILE A 188 -4.97 4.75 20.66
C ILE A 188 -5.72 3.91 19.65
N GLY A 189 -5.14 3.76 18.46
CA GLY A 189 -5.66 2.90 17.39
C GLY A 189 -4.72 1.73 17.15
N ALA A 190 -5.29 0.53 17.06
CA ALA A 190 -4.56 -0.70 16.78
C ALA A 190 -5.10 -1.34 15.50
N GLU A 191 -4.19 -1.81 14.66
CA GLU A 191 -4.51 -2.47 13.40
C GLU A 191 -3.66 -3.71 13.21
N ARG A 192 -4.19 -4.68 12.47
CA ARG A 192 -3.48 -5.88 12.04
C ARG A 192 -3.85 -6.22 10.61
N GLY A 193 -2.90 -6.76 9.88
CA GLY A 193 -3.12 -7.13 8.49
C GLY A 193 -2.21 -8.24 8.03
N THR A 194 -2.65 -8.93 6.98
CA THR A 194 -1.85 -9.94 6.27
C THR A 194 -1.81 -9.61 4.79
N HIS A 195 -0.74 -10.05 4.15
CA HIS A 195 -0.55 -9.87 2.72
C HIS A 195 0.19 -11.08 2.15
N HIS A 196 -0.35 -11.65 1.07
CA HIS A 196 0.22 -12.81 0.42
C HIS A 196 0.34 -12.56 -1.07
N SER A 197 1.38 -13.07 -1.69
CA SER A 197 1.54 -12.99 -3.14
C SER A 197 2.23 -14.22 -3.73
N VAL A 198 1.88 -14.50 -4.98
CA VAL A 198 2.57 -15.43 -5.87
C VAL A 198 2.79 -14.72 -7.18
N GLY A 199 4.00 -14.77 -7.73
CA GLY A 199 4.35 -14.13 -8.98
C GLY A 199 5.32 -14.96 -9.80
N CYS A 200 5.32 -14.74 -11.12
CA CYS A 200 6.27 -15.35 -12.04
C CYS A 200 6.59 -14.37 -13.17
N ALA A 201 7.86 -14.31 -13.56
CA ALA A 201 8.29 -13.56 -14.73
C ALA A 201 9.14 -14.45 -15.62
N LEU A 202 8.79 -14.49 -16.91
CA LEU A 202 9.39 -15.38 -17.88
C LEU A 202 9.95 -14.63 -19.08
N ILE A 203 10.88 -15.26 -19.77
CA ILE A 203 11.55 -14.69 -20.92
C ILE A 203 11.31 -15.62 -22.13
N ALA A 204 10.66 -15.05 -23.15
CA ALA A 204 10.44 -15.71 -24.43
C ALA A 204 11.51 -15.28 -25.44
N GLY A 205 11.90 -16.19 -26.34
CA GLY A 205 12.88 -15.94 -27.39
C GLY A 205 14.33 -16.04 -26.92
N GLU A 206 15.26 -15.72 -27.82
CA GLU A 206 16.71 -15.80 -27.61
C GLU A 206 17.42 -14.56 -28.17
N GLY A 207 18.57 -14.20 -27.58
CA GLY A 207 19.42 -13.10 -28.03
C GLY A 207 18.68 -11.77 -28.01
N GLU A 208 18.82 -10.98 -29.07
CA GLU A 208 18.18 -9.66 -29.19
C GLU A 208 16.65 -9.71 -29.33
N ARG A 209 16.08 -10.88 -29.57
CA ARG A 209 14.61 -11.09 -29.66
C ARG A 209 13.97 -11.48 -28.33
N MET A 210 14.73 -11.53 -27.24
CA MET A 210 14.18 -11.82 -25.94
C MET A 210 13.12 -10.80 -25.53
N GLN A 211 12.00 -11.31 -25.02
CA GLN A 211 10.92 -10.52 -24.46
C GLN A 211 10.58 -11.05 -23.07
N ARG A 212 10.45 -10.16 -22.10
CA ARG A 212 10.14 -10.46 -20.72
C ARG A 212 8.76 -9.93 -20.38
N ASP A 213 7.94 -10.76 -19.71
CA ASP A 213 6.70 -10.32 -19.05
C ASP A 213 6.39 -11.25 -17.89
N GLY A 214 5.44 -10.88 -17.05
CA GLY A 214 5.06 -11.64 -15.87
C GLY A 214 3.59 -11.53 -15.52
N TRP A 215 3.21 -12.32 -14.54
CA TRP A 215 1.92 -12.24 -13.89
C TRP A 215 2.05 -12.52 -12.41
N TYR A 216 1.12 -12.00 -11.63
CA TYR A 216 1.08 -12.19 -10.19
C TYR A 216 -0.35 -12.17 -9.65
N SER A 217 -0.51 -12.75 -8.48
CA SER A 217 -1.71 -12.65 -7.66
C SER A 217 -1.34 -12.15 -6.27
N ILE A 218 -2.15 -11.28 -5.71
CA ILE A 218 -2.02 -10.77 -4.34
C ILE A 218 -3.35 -10.86 -3.63
N ALA A 219 -3.32 -11.21 -2.33
CA ALA A 219 -4.52 -11.35 -1.53
C ALA A 219 -4.24 -11.13 -0.04
N LEU A 220 -5.27 -10.78 0.73
CA LEU A 220 -5.21 -10.73 2.19
C LEU A 220 -5.35 -12.14 2.80
N ALA A 221 -6.09 -13.03 2.13
CA ALA A 221 -6.25 -14.43 2.52
C ALA A 221 -5.58 -15.35 1.49
N PRO A 222 -4.81 -16.36 1.92
CA PRO A 222 -4.10 -17.25 0.98
C PRO A 222 -5.05 -18.02 0.04
N GLY A 223 -6.29 -18.29 0.48
CA GLY A 223 -7.30 -18.93 -0.34
C GLY A 223 -7.84 -18.11 -1.50
N ASP A 224 -7.60 -16.80 -1.50
CA ASP A 224 -8.01 -15.87 -2.56
C ASP A 224 -6.93 -15.69 -3.65
N LEU A 225 -5.74 -16.30 -3.46
CA LEU A 225 -4.69 -16.31 -4.48
C LEU A 225 -5.08 -17.17 -5.69
N GLU A 226 -4.73 -16.71 -6.88
CA GLU A 226 -4.82 -17.56 -8.09
C GLU A 226 -3.93 -18.80 -7.93
N PRO A 227 -4.31 -19.96 -8.51
CA PRO A 227 -3.45 -21.14 -8.51
C PRO A 227 -2.07 -20.84 -9.12
N ALA A 228 -1.00 -21.25 -8.47
CA ALA A 228 0.37 -20.97 -8.88
C ALA A 228 0.65 -21.35 -10.35
N GLN A 229 0.16 -22.51 -10.79
CA GLN A 229 0.33 -22.96 -12.19
C GLN A 229 -0.44 -22.06 -13.18
N ALA A 230 -1.55 -21.45 -12.78
CA ALA A 230 -2.29 -20.52 -13.64
C ALA A 230 -1.50 -19.22 -13.82
N ILE A 231 -0.86 -18.73 -12.74
CA ILE A 231 0.01 -17.55 -12.76
C ILE A 231 1.18 -17.80 -13.71
N GLY A 232 1.89 -18.93 -13.58
CA GLY A 232 3.03 -19.27 -14.45
C GLY A 232 2.62 -19.33 -15.93
N ARG A 233 1.53 -20.03 -16.26
CA ARG A 233 1.01 -20.09 -17.64
C ARG A 233 0.62 -18.72 -18.19
N ARG A 234 0.01 -17.86 -17.36
CA ARG A 234 -0.36 -16.51 -17.78
C ARG A 234 0.87 -15.63 -18.00
N ALA A 235 1.90 -15.76 -17.17
CA ALA A 235 3.19 -15.10 -17.38
C ALA A 235 3.82 -15.48 -18.72
N ALA A 236 3.80 -16.78 -19.07
CA ALA A 236 4.28 -17.28 -20.36
C ALA A 236 3.49 -16.70 -21.55
N GLN A 237 2.16 -16.73 -21.47
CA GLN A 237 1.29 -16.15 -22.52
C GLN A 237 1.60 -14.67 -22.76
N ARG A 238 1.81 -13.91 -21.69
CA ARG A 238 2.15 -12.49 -21.77
C ARG A 238 3.53 -12.26 -22.40
N ALA A 239 4.55 -13.02 -22.00
CA ALA A 239 5.89 -12.94 -22.60
C ALA A 239 5.87 -13.30 -24.10
N LEU A 240 5.12 -14.36 -24.48
CA LEU A 240 4.95 -14.76 -25.87
C LEU A 240 4.22 -13.71 -26.71
N ALA A 241 3.22 -13.04 -26.14
CA ALA A 241 2.48 -11.99 -26.84
C ALA A 241 3.34 -10.78 -27.21
N ARG A 242 4.50 -10.61 -26.55
CA ARG A 242 5.46 -9.52 -26.83
C ARG A 242 6.49 -9.88 -27.91
N MET A 243 6.53 -11.12 -28.37
CA MET A 243 7.49 -11.55 -29.39
C MET A 243 7.24 -10.84 -30.72
N ASP A 244 8.33 -10.67 -31.47
CA ASP A 244 8.34 -10.03 -32.80
C ASP A 244 7.75 -8.60 -32.79
N PRO A 245 8.23 -7.70 -31.93
CA PRO A 245 7.73 -6.34 -31.84
C PRO A 245 7.91 -5.59 -33.17
N ARG A 246 6.94 -4.77 -33.51
CA ARG A 246 6.95 -3.98 -34.74
C ARG A 246 6.77 -2.50 -34.43
N PRO A 247 7.51 -1.59 -35.06
CA PRO A 247 7.24 -0.18 -34.94
C PRO A 247 5.85 0.14 -35.54
N ILE A 248 5.17 1.07 -34.92
CA ILE A 248 3.91 1.64 -35.44
C ILE A 248 4.20 3.00 -36.02
N PRO A 249 3.49 3.42 -37.09
CA PRO A 249 3.63 4.77 -37.65
C PRO A 249 3.27 5.83 -36.63
N THR A 250 3.93 6.98 -36.72
CA THR A 250 3.51 8.16 -35.94
C THR A 250 2.10 8.59 -36.34
N GLY A 251 1.25 8.85 -35.37
CA GLY A 251 -0.14 9.24 -35.65
C GLY A 251 -0.93 9.42 -34.36
N THR A 252 -2.21 9.78 -34.52
CA THR A 252 -3.17 9.83 -33.42
C THR A 252 -3.98 8.54 -33.40
N TYR A 253 -4.03 7.90 -32.25
CA TYR A 253 -4.70 6.61 -32.05
C TYR A 253 -5.62 6.67 -30.83
N PRO A 254 -6.78 6.01 -30.88
CA PRO A 254 -7.48 5.64 -29.66
C PRO A 254 -6.58 4.75 -28.79
N VAL A 255 -6.58 4.99 -27.48
CA VAL A 255 -5.72 4.25 -26.54
C VAL A 255 -6.58 3.63 -25.46
N LEU A 256 -6.37 2.34 -25.22
CA LEU A 256 -6.93 1.59 -24.12
C LEU A 256 -5.78 1.18 -23.19
N PHE A 257 -5.84 1.57 -21.93
CA PHE A 257 -4.89 1.14 -20.92
C PHE A 257 -5.45 -0.10 -20.21
N GLN A 258 -4.69 -1.18 -20.20
CA GLN A 258 -5.04 -2.37 -19.41
C GLN A 258 -5.16 -2.01 -17.92
N ALA A 259 -6.04 -2.65 -17.17
CA ALA A 259 -6.39 -2.28 -15.80
C ALA A 259 -5.17 -2.12 -14.89
N GLU A 260 -4.20 -3.05 -14.98
CA GLU A 260 -2.97 -3.04 -14.20
C GLU A 260 -2.11 -1.79 -14.48
N ILE A 261 -2.23 -1.22 -15.68
CA ILE A 261 -1.52 -0.02 -16.09
C ILE A 261 -2.36 1.24 -15.87
N ALA A 262 -3.67 1.16 -16.10
CA ALA A 262 -4.59 2.27 -15.89
C ALA A 262 -4.55 2.83 -14.47
N ARG A 263 -4.30 1.98 -13.47
CA ARG A 263 -4.12 2.42 -12.07
C ARG A 263 -2.97 3.43 -11.90
N SER A 264 -1.92 3.38 -12.75
CA SER A 264 -0.82 4.35 -12.68
C SER A 264 -1.28 5.76 -13.07
N LEU A 265 -2.22 5.89 -14.00
CA LEU A 265 -2.82 7.18 -14.37
C LEU A 265 -3.58 7.78 -13.17
N ILE A 266 -4.31 6.94 -12.43
CA ILE A 266 -4.96 7.37 -11.18
C ILE A 266 -3.92 7.76 -10.14
N GLY A 267 -2.81 7.02 -10.04
CA GLY A 267 -1.67 7.36 -9.17
C GLY A 267 -1.10 8.76 -9.48
N HIS A 268 -0.99 9.15 -10.75
CA HIS A 268 -0.55 10.49 -11.14
C HIS A 268 -1.57 11.57 -10.71
N LEU A 269 -2.86 11.33 -10.88
CA LEU A 269 -3.88 12.23 -10.35
C LEU A 269 -3.74 12.40 -8.83
N LEU A 270 -3.63 11.30 -8.08
CA LEU A 270 -3.46 11.32 -6.63
C LEU A 270 -2.20 12.08 -6.22
N GLY A 271 -1.10 11.89 -6.93
CA GLY A 271 0.13 12.67 -6.73
C GLY A 271 -0.10 14.16 -6.93
N ALA A 272 -0.82 14.56 -7.99
CA ALA A 272 -1.10 15.95 -8.31
C ALA A 272 -2.06 16.62 -7.31
N ILE A 273 -3.00 15.88 -6.72
CA ILE A 273 -3.94 16.41 -5.71
C ILE A 273 -3.47 16.15 -4.27
N SER A 274 -2.24 15.62 -4.07
CA SER A 274 -1.69 15.41 -2.75
C SER A 274 -1.31 16.73 -2.07
N GLY A 275 -1.58 16.82 -0.77
CA GLY A 275 -1.28 18.01 -0.01
C GLY A 275 0.19 18.45 -0.12
N GLY A 276 1.12 17.47 -0.16
CA GLY A 276 2.54 17.72 -0.32
C GLY A 276 2.91 18.40 -1.65
N ALA A 277 2.29 18.01 -2.76
CA ALA A 277 2.50 18.66 -4.06
C ALA A 277 1.87 20.06 -4.09
N LEU A 278 0.67 20.19 -3.52
CA LEU A 278 -0.10 21.44 -3.54
C LEU A 278 0.57 22.56 -2.74
N TYR A 279 0.93 22.34 -1.46
CA TYR A 279 1.51 23.45 -0.65
C TYR A 279 2.90 23.84 -1.14
N ARG A 280 3.65 22.95 -1.79
CA ARG A 280 4.93 23.28 -2.44
C ARG A 280 4.75 23.91 -3.83
N ARG A 281 3.52 24.07 -4.29
CA ARG A 281 3.18 24.56 -5.65
C ARG A 281 3.82 23.74 -6.77
N ALA A 282 3.96 22.43 -6.54
CA ALA A 282 4.49 21.45 -7.49
C ALA A 282 3.36 20.65 -8.17
N SER A 283 2.20 21.27 -8.33
CA SER A 283 1.04 20.68 -9.00
C SER A 283 0.33 21.74 -9.87
N PHE A 284 -0.11 21.30 -11.05
CA PHE A 284 -0.97 22.09 -11.94
C PHE A 284 -2.45 22.11 -11.49
N LEU A 285 -2.81 21.31 -10.47
CA LEU A 285 -4.18 21.23 -9.93
C LEU A 285 -4.40 22.11 -8.68
N LEU A 286 -3.52 23.09 -8.46
CA LEU A 286 -3.74 24.07 -7.40
C LEU A 286 -5.04 24.83 -7.70
N ASP A 287 -5.87 25.05 -6.68
CA ASP A 287 -7.17 25.74 -6.77
C ASP A 287 -8.19 25.11 -7.77
N SER A 288 -8.06 23.80 -8.00
CA SER A 288 -8.88 23.07 -9.01
C SER A 288 -10.08 22.32 -8.41
N VAL A 289 -10.33 22.39 -7.10
CA VAL A 289 -11.56 21.82 -6.52
C VAL A 289 -12.78 22.50 -7.12
N GLY A 290 -13.76 21.71 -7.55
CA GLY A 290 -14.96 22.19 -8.26
C GLY A 290 -14.78 22.35 -9.77
N THR A 291 -13.59 22.04 -10.33
CA THR A 291 -13.36 22.12 -11.78
C THR A 291 -13.53 20.77 -12.47
N PRO A 292 -14.05 20.71 -13.71
CA PRO A 292 -14.13 19.49 -14.48
C PRO A 292 -12.73 19.10 -14.99
N LEU A 293 -12.27 17.90 -14.61
CA LEU A 293 -10.99 17.32 -15.05
C LEU A 293 -11.18 16.15 -16.01
N PHE A 294 -12.33 15.51 -15.96
CA PHE A 294 -12.67 14.31 -16.72
C PHE A 294 -14.06 14.45 -17.35
N PRO A 295 -14.43 13.55 -18.27
CA PRO A 295 -15.80 13.46 -18.75
C PRO A 295 -16.80 13.20 -17.62
N ASP A 296 -18.05 13.59 -17.81
CA ASP A 296 -19.14 13.51 -16.83
C ASP A 296 -19.50 12.08 -16.39
N TRP A 297 -19.16 11.08 -17.18
CA TRP A 297 -19.33 9.66 -16.80
C TRP A 297 -18.24 9.12 -15.86
N PHE A 298 -17.16 9.87 -15.62
CA PHE A 298 -16.02 9.39 -14.81
C PHE A 298 -16.15 9.82 -13.36
N SER A 299 -16.05 8.87 -12.45
CA SER A 299 -16.07 9.11 -11.00
C SER A 299 -15.08 8.22 -10.28
N ILE A 300 -14.46 8.77 -9.22
CA ILE A 300 -13.58 8.06 -8.27
C ILE A 300 -14.12 8.29 -6.87
N ARG A 301 -14.41 7.22 -6.16
CA ARG A 301 -14.86 7.24 -4.75
C ARG A 301 -13.85 6.54 -3.87
N GLU A 302 -13.52 7.15 -2.74
CA GLU A 302 -12.72 6.50 -1.70
C GLU A 302 -13.64 5.67 -0.79
N ARG A 303 -13.23 4.42 -0.53
CA ARG A 303 -13.98 3.39 0.20
C ARG A 303 -13.12 2.79 1.33
N PRO A 304 -12.92 3.51 2.46
CA PRO A 304 -12.07 3.01 3.55
C PRO A 304 -12.64 1.84 4.33
N PHE A 305 -13.90 1.46 4.12
CA PHE A 305 -14.62 0.44 4.90
C PHE A 305 -14.96 -0.82 4.10
N LEU A 306 -14.22 -1.09 3.01
CA LEU A 306 -14.42 -2.31 2.24
C LEU A 306 -13.95 -3.54 3.04
N MET A 307 -14.82 -4.53 3.19
CA MET A 307 -14.41 -5.83 3.71
C MET A 307 -13.36 -6.43 2.78
N ARG A 308 -12.24 -6.93 3.34
CA ARG A 308 -11.07 -7.42 2.58
C ARG A 308 -10.46 -6.40 1.62
N GLY A 309 -10.64 -5.10 1.87
CA GLY A 309 -9.94 -4.06 1.13
C GLY A 309 -8.50 -3.94 1.63
N PHE A 310 -7.53 -3.85 0.70
CA PHE A 310 -6.10 -3.78 1.03
C PHE A 310 -5.71 -2.58 1.88
N GLN A 311 -6.49 -1.50 1.82
CA GLN A 311 -6.24 -0.24 2.52
C GLN A 311 -7.46 0.19 3.34
N SER A 312 -8.21 -0.78 3.87
CA SER A 312 -9.34 -0.47 4.74
C SER A 312 -8.86 -0.13 6.15
N SER A 313 -9.30 1.00 6.66
CA SER A 313 -8.99 1.46 8.01
C SER A 313 -10.05 2.44 8.51
N ALA A 314 -10.32 2.43 9.81
CA ALA A 314 -11.22 3.36 10.49
C ALA A 314 -10.57 4.73 10.74
N PHE A 315 -9.26 4.84 10.65
CA PHE A 315 -8.48 6.06 10.89
C PHE A 315 -7.26 6.12 9.95
N ASP A 316 -6.77 7.32 9.71
CA ASP A 316 -5.56 7.56 8.93
C ASP A 316 -4.29 7.49 9.81
N ALA A 317 -3.12 7.73 9.23
CA ALA A 317 -1.84 7.66 9.94
C ALA A 317 -1.66 8.72 11.06
N GLU A 318 -2.58 9.68 11.20
CA GLU A 318 -2.64 10.66 12.29
C GLU A 318 -3.77 10.37 13.28
N GLY A 319 -4.49 9.26 13.13
CA GLY A 319 -5.64 8.87 13.95
C GLY A 319 -6.94 9.60 13.59
N VAL A 320 -6.96 10.38 12.51
CA VAL A 320 -8.15 11.06 12.02
C VAL A 320 -9.13 10.06 11.42
N ALA A 321 -10.41 10.22 11.72
CA ALA A 321 -11.48 9.36 11.20
C ALA A 321 -11.50 9.37 9.66
N THR A 322 -11.47 8.20 9.06
CA THR A 322 -11.67 8.02 7.63
C THR A 322 -13.15 8.12 7.25
N ARG A 323 -13.45 8.35 5.99
CA ARG A 323 -14.81 8.45 5.51
C ARG A 323 -14.94 8.08 4.04
N GLU A 324 -16.04 7.46 3.67
CA GLU A 324 -16.39 7.32 2.27
C GLU A 324 -16.66 8.70 1.66
N SER A 325 -16.00 9.02 0.57
CA SER A 325 -16.20 10.30 -0.09
C SER A 325 -15.75 10.28 -1.55
N PRO A 326 -16.39 11.06 -2.44
CA PRO A 326 -15.93 11.21 -3.80
C PRO A 326 -14.62 12.02 -3.83
N ILE A 327 -13.66 11.56 -4.64
CA ILE A 327 -12.49 12.34 -5.05
C ILE A 327 -12.82 13.08 -6.36
N VAL A 328 -13.41 12.34 -7.31
CA VAL A 328 -13.96 12.89 -8.55
C VAL A 328 -15.40 12.40 -8.65
N GLU A 329 -16.33 13.28 -8.96
CA GLU A 329 -17.73 12.95 -9.19
C GLU A 329 -18.23 13.61 -10.46
N ALA A 330 -18.78 12.83 -11.38
CA ALA A 330 -19.22 13.30 -12.69
C ALA A 330 -18.16 14.17 -13.39
N GLY A 331 -16.90 13.72 -13.38
CA GLY A 331 -15.76 14.42 -13.98
C GLY A 331 -15.18 15.57 -13.17
N VAL A 332 -15.84 16.03 -12.11
CA VAL A 332 -15.46 17.21 -11.32
C VAL A 332 -14.64 16.80 -10.11
N LEU A 333 -13.49 17.44 -9.90
CA LEU A 333 -12.68 17.25 -8.69
C LEU A 333 -13.42 17.77 -7.45
N GLN A 334 -13.67 16.89 -6.47
CA GLN A 334 -14.45 17.23 -5.27
C GLN A 334 -13.57 17.68 -4.11
N ARG A 335 -12.37 17.11 -4.00
CA ARG A 335 -11.47 17.39 -2.89
C ARG A 335 -10.02 17.01 -3.19
N TYR A 336 -9.13 17.52 -2.38
CA TYR A 336 -7.73 17.10 -2.31
C TYR A 336 -7.54 15.90 -1.36
N VAL A 337 -6.31 15.36 -1.32
CA VAL A 337 -5.86 14.29 -0.42
C VAL A 337 -4.90 14.91 0.59
N LEU A 338 -5.39 15.18 1.80
CA LEU A 338 -4.71 16.01 2.79
C LEU A 338 -4.57 15.29 4.14
N GLY A 339 -3.35 15.27 4.70
CA GLY A 339 -3.13 15.12 6.13
C GLY A 339 -3.15 16.48 6.82
N SER A 340 -3.09 16.52 8.14
CA SER A 340 -3.26 17.76 8.93
C SER A 340 -2.22 18.83 8.64
N TYR A 341 -0.95 18.45 8.51
CA TYR A 341 0.12 19.40 8.20
C TYR A 341 -0.11 20.09 6.85
N SER A 342 -0.37 19.33 5.80
CA SER A 342 -0.59 19.88 4.47
C SER A 342 -1.87 20.71 4.37
N ALA A 343 -2.90 20.29 5.08
CA ALA A 343 -4.16 21.03 5.17
C ALA A 343 -3.93 22.42 5.80
N ARG A 344 -3.21 22.49 6.93
CA ARG A 344 -2.88 23.76 7.58
C ARG A 344 -2.03 24.68 6.69
N LYS A 345 -1.04 24.12 5.96
CA LYS A 345 -0.24 24.88 4.97
C LYS A 345 -1.10 25.49 3.85
N LEU A 346 -2.22 24.87 3.53
CA LEU A 346 -3.15 25.31 2.49
C LEU A 346 -4.34 26.13 3.03
N GLY A 347 -4.45 26.32 4.35
CA GLY A 347 -5.60 26.96 4.98
C GLY A 347 -6.88 26.11 4.89
N LEU A 348 -6.75 24.79 4.78
CA LEU A 348 -7.83 23.82 4.66
C LEU A 348 -7.87 22.90 5.89
N GLN A 349 -8.87 22.00 5.92
CA GLN A 349 -8.97 20.91 6.90
C GLN A 349 -8.48 19.60 6.33
N THR A 350 -7.90 18.72 7.16
CA THR A 350 -7.52 17.36 6.77
C THR A 350 -8.71 16.60 6.20
N THR A 351 -8.42 15.72 5.24
CA THR A 351 -9.44 14.86 4.62
C THR A 351 -9.43 13.43 5.17
N GLY A 352 -8.67 13.16 6.25
CA GLY A 352 -8.48 11.82 6.79
C GLY A 352 -7.59 10.97 5.89
N ASN A 353 -6.59 11.59 5.30
CA ASN A 353 -5.69 10.96 4.33
C ASN A 353 -4.21 11.17 4.67
N ALA A 354 -3.87 11.33 5.94
CA ALA A 354 -2.47 11.19 6.35
C ALA A 354 -1.99 9.77 6.03
N GLY A 355 -0.88 9.66 5.31
CA GLY A 355 -0.40 8.37 4.79
C GLY A 355 -0.89 8.03 3.37
N GLY A 356 -1.94 8.65 2.86
CA GLY A 356 -2.44 8.44 1.51
C GLY A 356 -3.95 8.20 1.43
N VAL A 357 -4.38 7.66 0.29
CA VAL A 357 -5.77 7.24 0.09
C VAL A 357 -5.98 5.80 0.56
N HIS A 358 -7.21 5.49 0.89
CA HIS A 358 -7.69 4.13 1.15
C HIS A 358 -8.10 3.45 -0.18
N ASN A 359 -8.95 2.41 -0.11
CA ASN A 359 -9.39 1.75 -1.33
C ASN A 359 -10.15 2.73 -2.24
N LEU A 360 -9.85 2.67 -3.53
CA LEU A 360 -10.52 3.49 -4.54
C LEU A 360 -11.41 2.63 -5.42
N GLU A 361 -12.64 3.10 -5.59
CA GLU A 361 -13.59 2.55 -6.55
C GLU A 361 -13.74 3.51 -7.71
N ILE A 362 -13.55 2.98 -8.92
CA ILE A 362 -13.73 3.73 -10.17
C ILE A 362 -14.95 3.12 -10.86
N ALA A 363 -15.97 3.94 -11.07
CA ALA A 363 -17.17 3.48 -11.75
C ALA A 363 -16.84 3.05 -13.19
N SER A 364 -17.31 1.88 -13.58
CA SER A 364 -17.17 1.36 -14.95
C SER A 364 -18.49 1.51 -15.70
N ASN A 365 -18.41 1.99 -16.92
CA ASN A 365 -19.53 2.07 -17.87
C ASN A 365 -19.32 1.19 -19.11
N ALA A 366 -18.27 0.35 -19.09
CA ALA A 366 -17.86 -0.49 -20.22
C ALA A 366 -17.92 -1.98 -19.84
N GLY A 367 -17.87 -2.83 -20.85
CA GLY A 367 -17.71 -4.27 -20.69
C GLY A 367 -16.31 -4.70 -20.29
N ASP A 368 -16.01 -5.97 -20.51
CA ASP A 368 -14.66 -6.51 -20.28
C ASP A 368 -13.63 -5.95 -21.28
N LEU A 369 -12.37 -6.25 -21.06
CA LEU A 369 -11.26 -5.80 -21.91
C LEU A 369 -11.45 -6.22 -23.37
N ASP A 370 -11.89 -7.43 -23.62
CA ASP A 370 -12.08 -7.94 -24.98
C ASP A 370 -13.22 -7.21 -25.71
N ALA A 371 -14.30 -6.91 -25.02
CA ALA A 371 -15.39 -6.10 -25.58
C ALA A 371 -14.92 -4.67 -25.92
N MET A 372 -14.10 -4.07 -25.04
CA MET A 372 -13.53 -2.74 -25.29
C MET A 372 -12.56 -2.74 -26.47
N VAL A 373 -11.68 -3.73 -26.57
CA VAL A 373 -10.76 -3.89 -27.72
C VAL A 373 -11.51 -4.09 -29.02
N ARG A 374 -12.54 -4.93 -29.03
CA ARG A 374 -13.41 -5.11 -30.23
C ARG A 374 -14.13 -3.84 -30.60
N GLY A 375 -14.66 -3.11 -29.61
CA GLY A 375 -15.36 -1.84 -29.84
C GLY A 375 -14.47 -0.73 -30.36
N MET A 376 -13.20 -0.73 -29.96
CA MET A 376 -12.21 0.26 -30.43
C MET A 376 -11.85 0.05 -31.92
N GLY A 377 -11.93 -1.17 -32.44
CA GLY A 377 -11.62 -1.54 -33.81
C GLY A 377 -10.14 -1.33 -34.17
N ARG A 378 -9.68 -0.09 -34.29
CA ARG A 378 -8.26 0.25 -34.53
C ARG A 378 -7.77 1.19 -33.43
N GLY A 379 -6.71 0.82 -32.74
CA GLY A 379 -6.12 1.61 -31.66
C GLY A 379 -4.93 0.91 -31.02
N LEU A 380 -4.55 1.36 -29.84
CA LEU A 380 -3.45 0.83 -29.05
C LEU A 380 -3.98 0.29 -27.73
N LEU A 381 -3.67 -0.96 -27.42
CA LEU A 381 -3.79 -1.51 -26.08
C LEU A 381 -2.42 -1.38 -25.39
N VAL A 382 -2.35 -0.52 -24.38
CA VAL A 382 -1.14 -0.32 -23.58
C VAL A 382 -1.13 -1.32 -22.42
N THR A 383 -0.16 -2.24 -22.44
CA THR A 383 0.00 -3.30 -21.45
C THR A 383 1.21 -3.07 -20.52
N GLU A 384 2.07 -2.12 -20.85
CA GLU A 384 3.20 -1.70 -20.04
C GLU A 384 3.59 -0.27 -20.39
N LEU A 385 4.04 0.48 -19.39
CA LEU A 385 4.67 1.78 -19.53
C LEU A 385 6.10 1.70 -18.99
N MET A 386 7.06 2.14 -19.78
CA MET A 386 8.46 2.23 -19.36
C MET A 386 8.75 3.63 -18.82
N GLY A 387 9.49 3.68 -17.71
CA GLY A 387 9.77 4.92 -17.01
C GLY A 387 8.60 5.36 -16.12
N GLN A 388 8.92 6.09 -15.06
CA GLN A 388 7.93 6.54 -14.08
C GLN A 388 8.06 8.04 -13.79
N GLY A 389 8.77 8.76 -14.65
CA GLY A 389 8.93 10.19 -14.52
C GLY A 389 7.71 10.94 -15.03
N VAL A 390 7.27 11.93 -14.26
CA VAL A 390 6.35 12.98 -14.68
C VAL A 390 7.12 14.29 -14.58
N ASN A 391 7.22 15.00 -15.69
CA ASN A 391 7.82 16.34 -15.75
C ASN A 391 6.75 17.41 -15.68
#